data_a20d07459f3154cae6fbe77e6a134fa4
#
_entry.id   a20d07459f3154cae6fbe77e6a134fa4
#
_cell.length_a   1.000
_cell.length_b   1.000
_cell.length_c   1.000
_cell.angle_alpha   90.00
_cell.angle_beta   90.00
_cell.angle_gamma   90.00
#
_symmetry.space_group_name_H-M   'P 1'
#
loop_
_entity.id
_entity.type
_entity.pdbx_description
1 polymer ?
#
loop_
_entity_poly.entity_id
_entity_poly.type
_entity_poly.pdbx_seq_one_letter_code
_entity_poly.pdbx_strand_id
1 'polypeptide(L)'
;MAVALRRLKSFNAPEIIKMLPQEIIRRKRDGEALTAAEIEGFIAGLTSGAVTEGQAAAFAMAVFFRGMSLDERVVLTRAMMLSGAVLDWRGANLPGPVLDKHSTGGIGDNVSLMLAPMLAACGAFTPMISGRGLGHTGGTLDKLDSIPGYVAQPDLALFRRTVAEAGCAIIGQTADLAPADKRLYAIRDVTATVESIPLITASILSKKLAAGLQGLVMDVKTGSGAFMASLEGARDLAESLARVATGAGLPTTALITDMNEPLASAAGNAVEVQNAVAYLTGEKRDARLHAVTLALGGELLALGGLAESAEAGRAAMERALASGAAAERFERMVAMLGGPADFLARSHRLLPAAKVVAAAPPSHRGFVTAIDARAVGIAVVALGGGRARAADAIDPAVGFTELAGLGAEVSAAAPLALVHARDDAQAQAAAAQLAAAYTIGEALPPMRAPVVERIAGAAS
;
A
#
# COMPACT_ATOMS: atom_id res chain seq x y z
N MET A 1 18.79 -25.14 -14.74
CA MET A 1 19.11 -25.65 -13.40
C MET A 1 17.96 -25.27 -12.47
N ALA A 2 17.24 -26.24 -11.94
CA ALA A 2 16.09 -26.03 -11.09
C ALA A 2 16.55 -25.49 -9.72
N VAL A 3 16.24 -24.25 -9.41
CA VAL A 3 16.49 -23.65 -8.09
C VAL A 3 15.43 -24.20 -7.14
N ALA A 4 15.90 -24.92 -6.13
CA ALA A 4 15.10 -25.66 -5.17
C ALA A 4 14.13 -24.73 -4.43
N LEU A 5 12.84 -24.96 -4.67
CA LEU A 5 11.79 -24.68 -3.72
C LEU A 5 12.09 -25.50 -2.46
N ARG A 6 12.65 -24.89 -1.42
CA ARG A 6 12.63 -25.54 -0.10
C ARG A 6 11.17 -25.60 0.35
N ARG A 7 10.50 -26.72 0.07
CA ARG A 7 9.43 -27.18 0.91
C ARG A 7 10.07 -27.39 2.29
N LEU A 8 9.91 -26.42 3.18
CA LEU A 8 10.18 -26.65 4.59
C LEU A 8 9.43 -27.91 4.98
N LYS A 9 10.09 -28.76 5.76
CA LYS A 9 9.63 -30.09 6.19
C LYS A 9 8.13 -30.05 6.44
N SER A 10 7.41 -30.97 5.80
CA SER A 10 6.02 -31.26 6.08
C SER A 10 5.84 -31.33 7.60
N PHE A 11 5.05 -30.42 8.16
CA PHE A 11 4.56 -30.55 9.53
C PHE A 11 3.94 -31.94 9.65
N ASN A 12 4.31 -32.68 10.69
CA ASN A 12 3.77 -34.02 10.94
C ASN A 12 2.25 -33.93 11.06
N ALA A 13 1.55 -34.39 10.03
CA ALA A 13 0.09 -34.44 9.96
C ALA A 13 -0.65 -35.09 11.17
N PRO A 14 -0.04 -35.96 11.99
CA PRO A 14 -0.77 -36.63 13.08
C PRO A 14 -1.10 -35.74 14.30
N GLU A 15 -0.39 -34.64 14.56
CA GLU A 15 -0.68 -33.79 15.73
C GLU A 15 -1.73 -32.71 15.45
N ILE A 16 -1.88 -32.27 14.21
CA ILE A 16 -2.84 -31.22 13.80
C ILE A 16 -4.31 -31.72 13.95
N ILE A 17 -4.55 -33.02 13.86
CA ILE A 17 -5.89 -33.64 13.93
C ILE A 17 -6.49 -33.63 15.36
N LYS A 18 -5.70 -33.34 16.40
CA LYS A 18 -6.17 -33.40 17.80
C LYS A 18 -6.84 -32.13 18.33
N MET A 19 -6.76 -31.01 17.63
CA MET A 19 -7.37 -29.79 18.13
C MET A 19 -8.63 -29.44 17.31
N LEU A 20 -9.79 -29.54 17.97
CA LEU A 20 -11.08 -29.18 17.38
C LEU A 20 -11.11 -27.64 17.17
N PRO A 21 -11.37 -27.16 15.95
CA PRO A 21 -11.47 -25.73 15.68
C PRO A 21 -12.46 -24.99 16.62
N GLN A 22 -13.54 -25.69 17.02
CA GLN A 22 -14.55 -25.16 17.95
C GLN A 22 -13.95 -24.85 19.34
N GLU A 23 -13.00 -25.65 19.81
CA GLU A 23 -12.35 -25.43 21.11
C GLU A 23 -11.40 -24.24 21.06
N ILE A 24 -10.67 -24.06 19.96
CA ILE A 24 -9.83 -22.87 19.73
C ILE A 24 -10.68 -21.60 19.72
N ILE A 25 -11.80 -21.64 18.99
CA ILE A 25 -12.75 -20.52 18.90
C ILE A 25 -13.35 -20.23 20.30
N ARG A 26 -13.77 -21.28 21.04
CA ARG A 26 -14.32 -21.15 22.40
C ARG A 26 -13.35 -20.45 23.33
N ARG A 27 -12.10 -20.94 23.39
CA ARG A 27 -11.04 -20.34 24.22
C ARG A 27 -10.82 -18.87 23.89
N LYS A 28 -10.68 -18.53 22.61
CA LYS A 28 -10.51 -17.12 22.21
C LYS A 28 -11.74 -16.27 22.53
N ARG A 29 -12.95 -16.78 22.30
CA ARG A 29 -14.20 -16.13 22.66
C ARG A 29 -14.27 -15.81 24.16
N ASP A 30 -13.82 -16.74 24.99
CA ASP A 30 -13.85 -16.62 26.45
C ASP A 30 -12.71 -15.75 27.01
N GLY A 31 -11.81 -15.23 26.12
CA GLY A 31 -10.72 -14.31 26.47
C GLY A 31 -9.40 -14.98 26.82
N GLU A 32 -9.29 -16.29 26.61
CA GLU A 32 -8.04 -17.01 26.85
C GLU A 32 -7.01 -16.73 25.75
N ALA A 33 -5.72 -16.72 26.11
CA ALA A 33 -4.65 -16.71 25.14
C ALA A 33 -4.52 -18.08 24.47
N LEU A 34 -4.29 -18.06 23.16
CA LEU A 34 -4.08 -19.26 22.36
C LEU A 34 -2.59 -19.63 22.34
N THR A 35 -2.29 -20.92 22.36
CA THR A 35 -0.93 -21.41 22.18
C THR A 35 -0.51 -21.33 20.71
N ALA A 36 0.80 -21.36 20.45
CA ALA A 36 1.34 -21.39 19.09
C ALA A 36 0.77 -22.56 18.27
N ALA A 37 0.70 -23.77 18.85
CA ALA A 37 0.18 -24.95 18.17
C ALA A 37 -1.31 -24.81 17.79
N GLU A 38 -2.12 -24.15 18.62
CA GLU A 38 -3.54 -23.89 18.33
C GLU A 38 -3.70 -22.95 17.13
N ILE A 39 -2.93 -21.87 17.10
CA ILE A 39 -2.98 -20.88 16.01
C ILE A 39 -2.47 -21.51 14.71
N GLU A 40 -1.33 -22.19 14.75
CA GLU A 40 -0.75 -22.87 13.59
C GLU A 40 -1.69 -23.96 13.04
N GLY A 41 -2.27 -24.75 13.93
CA GLY A 41 -3.25 -25.80 13.56
C GLY A 41 -4.51 -25.22 12.93
N PHE A 42 -5.01 -24.10 13.47
CA PHE A 42 -6.19 -23.41 12.92
C PHE A 42 -5.91 -22.86 11.50
N ILE A 43 -4.77 -22.20 11.29
CA ILE A 43 -4.39 -21.67 9.99
C ILE A 43 -4.09 -22.76 8.97
N ALA A 44 -3.45 -23.86 9.38
CA ALA A 44 -3.27 -25.04 8.52
C ALA A 44 -4.63 -25.66 8.12
N GLY A 45 -5.58 -25.77 9.06
CA GLY A 45 -6.94 -26.20 8.81
C GLY A 45 -7.70 -25.25 7.88
N LEU A 46 -7.52 -23.94 8.03
CA LEU A 46 -8.07 -22.94 7.12
C LEU A 46 -7.51 -23.12 5.70
N THR A 47 -6.21 -23.31 5.56
CA THR A 47 -5.55 -23.46 4.26
C THR A 47 -5.99 -24.75 3.54
N SER A 48 -6.11 -25.86 4.28
CA SER A 48 -6.51 -27.17 3.73
C SER A 48 -8.02 -27.31 3.49
N GLY A 49 -8.85 -26.43 4.06
CA GLY A 49 -10.31 -26.53 4.01
C GLY A 49 -10.93 -27.31 5.16
N ALA A 50 -10.14 -27.83 6.11
CA ALA A 50 -10.66 -28.49 7.30
C ALA A 50 -11.38 -27.54 8.27
N VAL A 51 -10.95 -26.27 8.32
CA VAL A 51 -11.67 -25.18 8.97
C VAL A 51 -12.65 -24.57 7.98
N THR A 52 -13.93 -24.58 8.33
CA THR A 52 -15.00 -24.03 7.50
C THR A 52 -15.02 -22.50 7.53
N GLU A 53 -15.71 -21.87 6.57
CA GLU A 53 -15.87 -20.39 6.53
C GLU A 53 -16.60 -19.88 7.78
N GLY A 54 -17.61 -20.59 8.26
CA GLY A 54 -18.32 -20.23 9.49
C GLY A 54 -17.42 -20.28 10.73
N GLN A 55 -16.52 -21.25 10.81
CA GLN A 55 -15.52 -21.33 11.89
C GLN A 55 -14.49 -20.21 11.79
N ALA A 56 -14.01 -19.90 10.57
CA ALA A 56 -13.09 -18.78 10.34
C ALA A 56 -13.72 -17.43 10.66
N ALA A 57 -15.00 -17.22 10.33
CA ALA A 57 -15.79 -16.05 10.69
C ALA A 57 -15.94 -15.89 12.22
N ALA A 58 -16.28 -17.00 12.91
CA ALA A 58 -16.38 -17.01 14.37
C ALA A 58 -15.05 -16.71 15.06
N PHE A 59 -13.93 -17.26 14.55
CA PHE A 59 -12.59 -16.97 15.02
C PHE A 59 -12.26 -15.47 14.82
N ALA A 60 -12.49 -14.93 13.61
CA ALA A 60 -12.23 -13.53 13.31
C ALA A 60 -13.04 -12.59 14.23
N MET A 61 -14.31 -12.91 14.51
CA MET A 61 -15.15 -12.15 15.41
C MET A 61 -14.70 -12.27 16.88
N ALA A 62 -14.25 -13.46 17.31
CA ALA A 62 -13.66 -13.63 18.65
C ALA A 62 -12.39 -12.80 18.82
N VAL A 63 -11.51 -12.79 17.81
CA VAL A 63 -10.31 -11.94 17.80
C VAL A 63 -10.67 -10.45 17.76
N PHE A 64 -11.70 -10.07 17.02
CA PHE A 64 -12.16 -8.68 16.95
C PHE A 64 -12.55 -8.13 18.34
N PHE A 65 -13.31 -8.89 19.11
CA PHE A 65 -13.75 -8.47 20.44
C PHE A 65 -12.74 -8.67 21.57
N ARG A 66 -11.88 -9.69 21.47
CA ARG A 66 -10.96 -10.06 22.56
C ARG A 66 -9.52 -9.65 22.30
N GLY A 67 -9.20 -9.24 21.07
CA GLY A 67 -7.83 -8.96 20.69
C GLY A 67 -6.92 -10.19 20.67
N MET A 68 -5.64 -9.96 20.52
CA MET A 68 -4.57 -10.95 20.61
C MET A 68 -3.34 -10.31 21.28
N SER A 69 -2.63 -11.07 22.08
CA SER A 69 -1.33 -10.66 22.62
C SER A 69 -0.30 -10.45 21.50
N LEU A 70 0.84 -9.85 21.79
CA LEU A 70 1.92 -9.70 20.82
C LEU A 70 2.38 -11.07 20.29
N ASP A 71 2.58 -12.04 21.17
CA ASP A 71 3.03 -13.38 20.81
C ASP A 71 2.02 -14.11 19.91
N GLU A 72 0.73 -14.04 20.25
CA GLU A 72 -0.34 -14.59 19.40
C GLU A 72 -0.32 -13.96 17.99
N ARG A 73 -0.12 -12.63 17.89
CA ARG A 73 -0.04 -11.91 16.60
C ARG A 73 1.18 -12.33 15.79
N VAL A 74 2.34 -12.50 16.42
CA VAL A 74 3.56 -12.99 15.78
C VAL A 74 3.35 -14.40 15.24
N VAL A 75 2.79 -15.30 16.04
CA VAL A 75 2.52 -16.69 15.62
C VAL A 75 1.50 -16.71 14.48
N LEU A 76 0.39 -15.97 14.59
CA LEU A 76 -0.63 -15.88 13.54
C LEU A 76 -0.02 -15.39 12.22
N THR A 77 0.78 -14.34 12.28
CA THR A 77 1.46 -13.77 11.11
C THR A 77 2.39 -14.79 10.45
N ARG A 78 3.20 -15.52 11.25
CA ARG A 78 4.11 -16.55 10.74
C ARG A 78 3.36 -17.75 10.17
N ALA A 79 2.29 -18.20 10.82
CA ALA A 79 1.46 -19.30 10.33
C ALA A 79 0.82 -18.95 8.98
N MET A 80 0.31 -17.73 8.84
CA MET A 80 -0.25 -17.23 7.57
C MET A 80 0.84 -17.08 6.50
N MET A 81 2.03 -16.58 6.82
CA MET A 81 3.18 -16.54 5.91
C MET A 81 3.53 -17.93 5.39
N LEU A 82 3.63 -18.91 6.29
CA LEU A 82 4.04 -20.29 5.99
C LEU A 82 2.94 -21.12 5.35
N SER A 83 1.73 -20.59 5.22
CA SER A 83 0.62 -21.28 4.53
C SER A 83 0.87 -21.48 3.03
N GLY A 84 1.84 -20.78 2.45
CA GLY A 84 2.21 -20.82 1.04
C GLY A 84 3.71 -20.75 0.80
N ALA A 85 4.09 -20.30 -0.39
CA ALA A 85 5.48 -20.08 -0.76
C ALA A 85 6.07 -18.88 -0.01
N VAL A 86 7.35 -19.02 0.37
CA VAL A 86 8.17 -17.90 0.87
C VAL A 86 9.30 -17.68 -0.12
N LEU A 87 9.47 -16.44 -0.59
CA LEU A 87 10.51 -16.08 -1.53
C LEU A 87 11.88 -16.12 -0.84
N ASP A 88 12.85 -16.72 -1.52
CA ASP A 88 14.25 -16.73 -1.11
C ASP A 88 15.10 -16.05 -2.20
N TRP A 89 15.79 -14.99 -1.83
CA TRP A 89 16.61 -14.20 -2.74
C TRP A 89 18.09 -14.59 -2.69
N ARG A 90 18.53 -15.46 -1.76
CA ARG A 90 19.93 -15.86 -1.60
C ARG A 90 20.53 -16.48 -2.86
N GLY A 91 19.72 -17.23 -3.61
CA GLY A 91 20.14 -17.83 -4.89
C GLY A 91 20.11 -16.86 -6.08
N ALA A 92 19.64 -15.63 -5.91
CA ALA A 92 19.61 -14.62 -6.97
C ALA A 92 20.88 -13.77 -7.04
N ASN A 93 21.82 -13.94 -6.09
CA ASN A 93 23.08 -13.19 -5.99
C ASN A 93 22.89 -11.67 -6.10
N LEU A 94 21.88 -11.14 -5.42
CA LEU A 94 21.60 -9.71 -5.39
C LEU A 94 22.71 -8.98 -4.62
N PRO A 95 23.33 -7.93 -5.19
CA PRO A 95 24.45 -7.23 -4.55
C PRO A 95 24.02 -6.24 -3.44
N GLY A 96 22.73 -6.15 -3.13
CA GLY A 96 22.17 -5.25 -2.12
C GLY A 96 21.01 -5.86 -1.35
N PRO A 97 20.52 -5.16 -0.30
CA PRO A 97 19.46 -5.63 0.55
C PRO A 97 18.11 -5.64 -0.17
N VAL A 98 17.24 -6.56 0.25
CA VAL A 98 15.87 -6.67 -0.23
C VAL A 98 14.94 -5.91 0.71
N LEU A 99 14.42 -4.78 0.24
CA LEU A 99 13.67 -3.81 1.03
C LEU A 99 12.31 -3.53 0.41
N ASP A 100 11.32 -3.22 1.26
CA ASP A 100 10.01 -2.82 0.76
C ASP A 100 9.31 -1.86 1.72
N LYS A 101 8.28 -1.19 1.23
CA LYS A 101 7.34 -0.41 2.06
C LYS A 101 5.92 -0.92 1.88
N HIS A 102 5.10 -0.66 2.89
CA HIS A 102 3.66 -0.86 2.77
C HIS A 102 2.92 0.34 3.34
N SER A 103 1.90 0.81 2.60
CA SER A 103 0.99 1.86 3.06
C SER A 103 -0.33 1.26 3.51
N THR A 104 -0.95 1.84 4.53
CA THR A 104 -2.32 1.50 4.93
C THR A 104 -3.37 2.05 3.95
N GLY A 105 -2.93 2.81 2.94
CA GLY A 105 -3.77 3.35 1.88
C GLY A 105 -4.25 4.78 2.16
N GLY A 106 -4.44 5.52 1.09
CA GLY A 106 -4.90 6.91 1.10
C GLY A 106 -5.32 7.37 -0.29
N ILE A 107 -5.55 8.67 -0.42
CA ILE A 107 -5.95 9.33 -1.66
C ILE A 107 -4.73 10.04 -2.24
N GLY A 108 -4.50 9.87 -3.55
CA GLY A 108 -3.29 10.40 -4.21
C GLY A 108 -1.99 9.77 -3.67
N ASP A 109 -2.08 8.56 -3.08
CA ASP A 109 -0.91 7.81 -2.59
C ASP A 109 -0.33 6.98 -3.74
N ASN A 110 0.51 7.63 -4.54
CA ASN A 110 1.27 6.99 -5.63
C ASN A 110 2.76 6.80 -5.26
N VAL A 111 3.12 6.91 -3.98
CA VAL A 111 4.49 6.78 -3.46
C VAL A 111 5.19 5.53 -3.98
N SER A 112 4.51 4.40 -4.08
CA SER A 112 5.10 3.14 -4.53
C SER A 112 5.75 3.23 -5.90
N LEU A 113 5.14 3.99 -6.82
CA LEU A 113 5.62 4.16 -8.21
C LEU A 113 6.96 4.91 -8.29
N MET A 114 7.24 5.79 -7.34
CA MET A 114 8.49 6.54 -7.27
C MET A 114 9.48 5.88 -6.33
N LEU A 115 9.03 5.41 -5.17
CA LEU A 115 9.89 4.88 -4.11
C LEU A 115 10.64 3.63 -4.55
N ALA A 116 9.97 2.67 -5.21
CA ALA A 116 10.60 1.43 -5.64
C ALA A 116 11.78 1.67 -6.59
N PRO A 117 11.65 2.44 -7.68
CA PRO A 117 12.78 2.72 -8.56
C PRO A 117 13.86 3.63 -7.91
N MET A 118 13.49 4.52 -6.99
CA MET A 118 14.45 5.33 -6.25
C MET A 118 15.33 4.47 -5.34
N LEU A 119 14.74 3.51 -4.61
CA LEU A 119 15.47 2.53 -3.79
C LEU A 119 16.40 1.67 -4.67
N ALA A 120 15.90 1.21 -5.83
CA ALA A 120 16.69 0.46 -6.79
C ALA A 120 17.88 1.26 -7.32
N ALA A 121 17.72 2.55 -7.58
CA ALA A 121 18.80 3.46 -7.97
C ALA A 121 19.83 3.68 -6.85
N CYS A 122 19.42 3.51 -5.59
CA CYS A 122 20.31 3.56 -4.43
C CYS A 122 20.95 2.21 -4.06
N GLY A 123 20.73 1.15 -4.85
CA GLY A 123 21.38 -0.17 -4.66
C GLY A 123 20.54 -1.17 -3.85
N ALA A 124 19.31 -0.85 -3.47
CA ALA A 124 18.38 -1.83 -2.88
C ALA A 124 17.68 -2.65 -3.97
N PHE A 125 17.07 -3.76 -3.56
CA PHE A 125 16.17 -4.57 -4.39
C PHE A 125 14.78 -4.56 -3.79
N THR A 126 13.78 -4.17 -4.59
CA THR A 126 12.43 -3.91 -4.08
C THR A 126 11.39 -4.81 -4.77
N PRO A 127 11.13 -6.02 -4.23
CA PRO A 127 10.08 -6.91 -4.71
C PRO A 127 8.72 -6.50 -4.12
N MET A 128 8.16 -5.40 -4.62
CA MET A 128 6.96 -4.80 -4.05
C MET A 128 5.70 -5.56 -4.45
N ILE A 129 5.09 -6.24 -3.48
CA ILE A 129 3.77 -6.88 -3.64
C ILE A 129 2.72 -5.91 -3.13
N SER A 130 1.85 -5.48 -4.03
CA SER A 130 0.86 -4.44 -3.81
C SER A 130 -0.57 -4.92 -4.05
N GLY A 131 -1.55 -4.06 -3.82
CA GLY A 131 -2.97 -4.37 -3.94
C GLY A 131 -3.73 -3.48 -4.92
N ARG A 132 -4.97 -3.90 -5.19
CA ARG A 132 -5.98 -3.10 -5.87
C ARG A 132 -6.67 -2.18 -4.88
N GLY A 133 -7.23 -1.07 -5.37
CA GLY A 133 -8.04 -0.16 -4.56
C GLY A 133 -9.38 -0.77 -4.20
N LEU A 134 -9.85 -0.45 -3.01
CA LEU A 134 -11.18 -0.79 -2.52
C LEU A 134 -11.73 0.35 -1.67
N GLY A 135 -13.02 0.61 -1.80
CA GLY A 135 -13.65 1.73 -1.11
C GLY A 135 -13.10 3.07 -1.62
N HIS A 136 -12.73 3.96 -0.69
CA HIS A 136 -12.26 5.32 -1.00
C HIS A 136 -10.77 5.41 -1.36
N THR A 137 -9.99 4.35 -1.22
CA THR A 137 -8.54 4.38 -1.45
C THR A 137 -8.16 3.93 -2.86
N GLY A 138 -7.15 4.55 -3.45
CA GLY A 138 -6.59 4.14 -4.74
C GLY A 138 -5.68 2.92 -4.62
N GLY A 139 -5.73 2.02 -5.62
CA GLY A 139 -4.87 0.83 -5.68
C GLY A 139 -3.63 1.05 -6.54
N THR A 140 -2.47 0.65 -6.05
CA THR A 140 -1.23 0.74 -6.82
C THR A 140 -1.30 -0.07 -8.12
N LEU A 141 -1.93 -1.26 -8.08
CA LEU A 141 -2.07 -2.09 -9.28
C LEU A 141 -3.01 -1.48 -10.31
N ASP A 142 -4.08 -0.83 -9.87
CA ASP A 142 -5.03 -0.17 -10.76
C ASP A 142 -4.38 0.99 -11.53
N LYS A 143 -3.44 1.68 -10.87
CA LYS A 143 -2.61 2.70 -11.51
C LYS A 143 -1.71 2.09 -12.58
N LEU A 144 -0.98 1.02 -12.24
CA LEU A 144 -0.08 0.33 -13.17
C LEU A 144 -0.82 -0.35 -14.33
N ASP A 145 -2.04 -0.86 -14.12
CA ASP A 145 -2.90 -1.41 -15.17
C ASP A 145 -3.29 -0.34 -16.22
N SER A 146 -3.15 0.95 -15.92
CA SER A 146 -3.34 2.02 -16.91
C SER A 146 -2.18 2.14 -17.90
N ILE A 147 -1.03 1.52 -17.62
CA ILE A 147 0.11 1.46 -18.53
C ILE A 147 -0.13 0.35 -19.56
N PRO A 148 -0.21 0.64 -20.87
CA PRO A 148 -0.49 -0.38 -21.87
C PRO A 148 0.50 -1.55 -21.83
N GLY A 149 -0.02 -2.77 -21.74
CA GLY A 149 0.79 -3.98 -21.76
C GLY A 149 1.44 -4.35 -20.41
N TYR A 150 1.34 -3.52 -19.39
CA TYR A 150 1.92 -3.84 -18.07
C TYR A 150 1.25 -5.06 -17.43
N VAL A 151 2.05 -6.07 -17.09
CA VAL A 151 1.60 -7.31 -16.47
C VAL A 151 1.69 -7.20 -14.96
N ALA A 152 0.60 -6.78 -14.31
CA ALA A 152 0.54 -6.64 -12.86
C ALA A 152 0.53 -7.98 -12.09
N GLN A 153 0.31 -9.10 -12.77
CA GLN A 153 0.34 -10.45 -12.19
C GLN A 153 1.24 -11.38 -13.03
N PRO A 154 2.56 -11.15 -13.07
CA PRO A 154 3.50 -12.01 -13.79
C PRO A 154 3.65 -13.37 -13.07
N ASP A 155 4.22 -14.34 -13.77
CA ASP A 155 4.73 -15.53 -13.10
C ASP A 155 5.93 -15.20 -12.19
N LEU A 156 6.28 -16.13 -11.33
CA LEU A 156 7.35 -15.93 -10.35
C LEU A 156 8.74 -15.79 -11.02
N ALA A 157 8.94 -16.41 -12.20
CA ALA A 157 10.20 -16.33 -12.92
C ALA A 157 10.42 -14.93 -13.50
N LEU A 158 9.40 -14.36 -14.12
CA LEU A 158 9.43 -12.98 -14.64
C LEU A 158 9.59 -11.97 -13.49
N PHE A 159 8.85 -12.16 -12.39
CA PHE A 159 8.98 -11.31 -11.20
C PHE A 159 10.42 -11.29 -10.66
N ARG A 160 11.01 -12.49 -10.42
CA ARG A 160 12.39 -12.60 -9.92
C ARG A 160 13.42 -11.98 -10.87
N ARG A 161 13.25 -12.21 -12.17
CA ARG A 161 14.14 -11.64 -13.18
C ARG A 161 14.03 -10.11 -13.20
N THR A 162 12.80 -9.56 -13.13
CA THR A 162 12.60 -8.10 -13.10
C THR A 162 13.26 -7.48 -11.88
N VAL A 163 13.09 -8.06 -10.68
CA VAL A 163 13.76 -7.57 -9.47
C VAL A 163 15.28 -7.63 -9.63
N ALA A 164 15.83 -8.73 -10.15
CA ALA A 164 17.28 -8.89 -10.30
C ALA A 164 17.87 -7.89 -11.31
N GLU A 165 17.20 -7.62 -12.43
CA GLU A 165 17.74 -6.81 -13.51
C GLU A 165 17.36 -5.32 -13.42
N ALA A 166 16.10 -4.97 -13.05
CA ALA A 166 15.68 -3.59 -12.88
C ALA A 166 15.96 -3.04 -11.46
N GLY A 167 16.19 -3.92 -10.48
CA GLY A 167 16.32 -3.57 -9.07
C GLY A 167 14.98 -3.46 -8.34
N CYS A 168 13.87 -3.38 -9.06
CA CYS A 168 12.53 -3.32 -8.48
C CYS A 168 11.49 -3.97 -9.39
N ALA A 169 10.39 -4.42 -8.79
CA ALA A 169 9.17 -4.82 -9.47
C ALA A 169 7.96 -4.54 -8.59
N ILE A 170 6.87 -4.01 -9.15
CA ILE A 170 5.61 -3.76 -8.44
C ILE A 170 4.55 -4.67 -9.05
N ILE A 171 4.11 -5.68 -8.28
CA ILE A 171 3.18 -6.70 -8.74
C ILE A 171 2.05 -6.94 -7.76
N GLY A 172 1.01 -7.64 -8.21
CA GLY A 172 -0.05 -8.17 -7.35
C GLY A 172 0.38 -9.42 -6.59
N GLN A 173 -0.38 -9.74 -5.55
CA GLN A 173 -0.20 -10.99 -4.81
C GLN A 173 -0.42 -12.18 -5.74
N THR A 174 0.55 -13.08 -5.83
CA THR A 174 0.40 -14.37 -6.53
C THR A 174 -0.44 -15.34 -5.69
N ALA A 175 -1.01 -16.36 -6.33
CA ALA A 175 -1.86 -17.34 -5.65
C ALA A 175 -1.11 -18.12 -4.56
N ASP A 176 0.21 -18.26 -4.71
CA ASP A 176 1.05 -19.07 -3.85
C ASP A 176 1.55 -18.36 -2.58
N LEU A 177 1.43 -17.04 -2.51
CA LEU A 177 1.92 -16.25 -1.38
C LEU A 177 0.82 -16.06 -0.34
N ALA A 178 1.03 -16.56 0.88
CA ALA A 178 0.12 -16.45 2.02
C ALA A 178 -1.36 -16.77 1.68
N PRO A 179 -1.70 -17.96 1.11
CA PRO A 179 -3.07 -18.29 0.69
C PRO A 179 -4.07 -18.29 1.85
N ALA A 180 -3.65 -18.54 3.08
CA ALA A 180 -4.49 -18.40 4.25
C ALA A 180 -5.01 -16.98 4.43
N ASP A 181 -4.17 -15.96 4.14
CA ASP A 181 -4.59 -14.56 4.20
C ASP A 181 -5.70 -14.26 3.19
N LYS A 182 -5.52 -14.69 1.94
CA LYS A 182 -6.52 -14.48 0.89
C LYS A 182 -7.89 -15.02 1.30
N ARG A 183 -7.91 -16.23 1.88
CA ARG A 183 -9.15 -16.87 2.33
C ARG A 183 -9.75 -16.17 3.54
N LEU A 184 -8.92 -15.87 4.56
CA LEU A 184 -9.38 -15.20 5.78
C LEU A 184 -9.87 -13.79 5.48
N TYR A 185 -9.18 -13.03 4.61
CA TYR A 185 -9.59 -11.68 4.23
C TYR A 185 -10.95 -11.66 3.53
N ALA A 186 -11.20 -12.58 2.60
CA ALA A 186 -12.51 -12.68 1.94
C ALA A 186 -13.67 -12.93 2.94
N ILE A 187 -13.40 -13.71 4.00
CA ILE A 187 -14.38 -13.96 5.07
C ILE A 187 -14.56 -12.70 5.93
N ARG A 188 -13.47 -12.02 6.27
CA ARG A 188 -13.50 -10.80 7.08
C ARG A 188 -14.26 -9.66 6.41
N ASP A 189 -14.14 -9.54 5.10
CA ASP A 189 -14.81 -8.50 4.30
C ASP A 189 -16.35 -8.60 4.44
N VAL A 190 -16.90 -9.81 4.38
CA VAL A 190 -18.35 -10.03 4.47
C VAL A 190 -18.87 -10.17 5.91
N THR A 191 -17.98 -10.26 6.91
CA THR A 191 -18.34 -10.42 8.33
C THR A 191 -18.06 -9.19 9.18
N ALA A 192 -17.71 -8.04 8.56
CA ALA A 192 -17.43 -6.77 9.25
C ALA A 192 -16.35 -6.92 10.35
N THR A 193 -15.26 -7.64 10.04
CA THR A 193 -14.12 -7.84 10.97
C THR A 193 -12.80 -7.32 10.39
N VAL A 194 -12.87 -6.47 9.35
CA VAL A 194 -11.67 -5.92 8.68
C VAL A 194 -10.89 -4.99 9.61
N GLU A 195 -11.56 -4.22 10.46
CA GLU A 195 -10.96 -3.19 11.32
C GLU A 195 -10.19 -3.72 12.54
N SER A 196 -10.13 -5.04 12.73
CA SER A 196 -9.36 -5.66 13.83
C SER A 196 -7.85 -5.45 13.65
N ILE A 197 -7.20 -4.70 14.53
CA ILE A 197 -5.75 -4.44 14.49
C ILE A 197 -4.93 -5.74 14.43
N PRO A 198 -5.18 -6.79 15.28
CA PRO A 198 -4.46 -8.05 15.15
C PRO A 198 -4.56 -8.70 13.76
N LEU A 199 -5.76 -8.69 13.18
CA LEU A 199 -6.01 -9.31 11.88
C LEU A 199 -5.51 -8.47 10.71
N ILE A 200 -5.55 -7.12 10.80
CA ILE A 200 -4.90 -6.21 9.84
C ILE A 200 -3.39 -6.47 9.84
N THR A 201 -2.80 -6.51 11.02
CA THR A 201 -1.36 -6.73 11.21
C THR A 201 -0.92 -8.05 10.57
N ALA A 202 -1.58 -9.15 10.89
CA ALA A 202 -1.26 -10.47 10.35
C ALA A 202 -1.46 -10.52 8.82
N SER A 203 -2.53 -9.92 8.30
CA SER A 203 -2.82 -9.86 6.87
C SER A 203 -1.74 -9.12 6.08
N ILE A 204 -1.32 -7.95 6.53
CA ILE A 204 -0.26 -7.17 5.87
C ILE A 204 1.08 -7.90 5.95
N LEU A 205 1.48 -8.28 7.17
CA LEU A 205 2.82 -8.78 7.42
C LEU A 205 3.06 -10.19 6.88
N SER A 206 2.04 -11.06 6.83
CA SER A 206 2.21 -12.39 6.23
C SER A 206 2.68 -12.33 4.78
N LYS A 207 2.16 -11.39 4.00
CA LYS A 207 2.58 -11.16 2.60
C LYS A 207 3.97 -10.55 2.51
N LYS A 208 4.29 -9.58 3.38
CA LYS A 208 5.60 -8.91 3.39
C LYS A 208 6.72 -9.85 3.84
N LEU A 209 6.47 -10.69 4.84
CA LEU A 209 7.39 -11.75 5.24
C LEU A 209 7.55 -12.82 4.15
N ALA A 210 6.44 -13.22 3.49
CA ALA A 210 6.50 -14.17 2.38
C ALA A 210 7.26 -13.64 1.16
N ALA A 211 7.39 -12.32 1.00
CA ALA A 211 8.21 -11.69 -0.03
C ALA A 211 9.73 -11.81 0.21
N GLY A 212 10.17 -12.32 1.38
CA GLY A 212 11.58 -12.56 1.68
C GLY A 212 12.39 -11.29 1.94
N LEU A 213 11.76 -10.30 2.57
CA LEU A 213 12.36 -8.98 2.85
C LEU A 213 13.40 -9.04 3.97
N GLN A 214 14.38 -8.13 3.92
CA GLN A 214 15.40 -7.89 4.94
C GLN A 214 15.14 -6.61 5.75
N GLY A 215 14.26 -5.73 5.26
CA GLY A 215 13.80 -4.52 5.96
C GLY A 215 12.48 -4.04 5.40
N LEU A 216 11.64 -3.48 6.26
CA LEU A 216 10.31 -2.98 5.93
C LEU A 216 10.06 -1.63 6.58
N VAL A 217 9.49 -0.69 5.82
CA VAL A 217 8.93 0.53 6.38
C VAL A 217 7.43 0.56 6.16
N MET A 218 6.69 0.77 7.25
CA MET A 218 5.24 0.93 7.23
C MET A 218 4.89 2.41 7.14
N ASP A 219 4.02 2.74 6.20
CA ASP A 219 3.43 4.07 6.04
C ASP A 219 1.99 4.01 6.57
N VAL A 220 1.81 4.37 7.84
CA VAL A 220 0.52 4.32 8.52
C VAL A 220 -0.16 5.68 8.42
N LYS A 221 -1.22 5.74 7.61
CA LYS A 221 -1.98 6.97 7.37
C LYS A 221 -2.90 7.29 8.55
N THR A 222 -2.98 8.60 8.90
CA THR A 222 -3.95 9.15 9.87
C THR A 222 -4.66 10.37 9.29
N GLY A 223 -5.89 10.65 9.71
CA GLY A 223 -6.69 11.78 9.24
C GLY A 223 -7.92 11.38 8.44
N SER A 224 -8.60 12.35 7.84
CA SER A 224 -9.90 12.17 7.19
C SER A 224 -9.90 11.17 6.03
N GLY A 225 -8.77 10.99 5.35
CA GLY A 225 -8.62 10.06 4.22
C GLY A 225 -8.05 8.69 4.60
N ALA A 226 -7.76 8.44 5.88
CA ALA A 226 -7.16 7.20 6.35
C ALA A 226 -8.21 6.20 6.89
N PHE A 227 -7.84 4.91 6.94
CA PHE A 227 -8.63 3.92 7.68
C PHE A 227 -8.59 4.18 9.19
N MET A 228 -7.42 4.55 9.74
CA MET A 228 -7.24 4.98 11.12
C MET A 228 -7.33 6.49 11.19
N ALA A 229 -8.55 7.03 11.32
CA ALA A 229 -8.78 8.47 11.32
C ALA A 229 -8.14 9.18 12.51
N SER A 230 -8.09 8.55 13.69
CA SER A 230 -7.47 9.11 14.90
C SER A 230 -5.97 8.80 14.95
N LEU A 231 -5.20 9.73 15.51
CA LEU A 231 -3.77 9.53 15.74
C LEU A 231 -3.50 8.37 16.72
N GLU A 232 -4.34 8.20 17.74
CA GLU A 232 -4.26 7.10 18.69
C GLU A 232 -4.40 5.74 17.99
N GLY A 233 -5.45 5.54 17.19
CA GLY A 233 -5.63 4.31 16.42
C GLY A 233 -4.52 4.05 15.41
N ALA A 234 -3.96 5.12 14.81
CA ALA A 234 -2.81 5.02 13.93
C ALA A 234 -1.54 4.58 14.68
N ARG A 235 -1.31 5.08 15.90
CA ARG A 235 -0.20 4.63 16.78
C ARG A 235 -0.35 3.16 17.15
N ASP A 236 -1.52 2.74 17.60
CA ASP A 236 -1.79 1.34 17.97
C ASP A 236 -1.52 0.39 16.80
N LEU A 237 -1.93 0.77 15.60
CA LEU A 237 -1.66 -0.02 14.39
C LEU A 237 -0.17 0.00 14.03
N ALA A 238 0.49 1.15 14.08
CA ALA A 238 1.90 1.30 13.76
C ALA A 238 2.79 0.51 14.72
N GLU A 239 2.51 0.57 16.04
CA GLU A 239 3.19 -0.24 17.04
C GLU A 239 2.97 -1.74 16.83
N SER A 240 1.73 -2.14 16.55
CA SER A 240 1.40 -3.53 16.25
C SER A 240 2.20 -4.03 15.04
N LEU A 241 2.20 -3.28 13.94
CA LEU A 241 2.93 -3.64 12.72
C LEU A 241 4.44 -3.73 12.95
N ALA A 242 5.03 -2.70 13.56
CA ALA A 242 6.48 -2.66 13.79
C ALA A 242 6.96 -3.77 14.74
N ARG A 243 6.27 -3.97 15.86
CA ARG A 243 6.63 -4.99 16.87
C ARG A 243 6.40 -6.41 16.38
N VAL A 244 5.29 -6.68 15.71
CA VAL A 244 4.98 -8.03 15.18
C VAL A 244 5.95 -8.40 14.05
N ALA A 245 6.25 -7.48 13.13
CA ALA A 245 7.21 -7.75 12.06
C ALA A 245 8.61 -8.02 12.61
N THR A 246 9.09 -7.18 13.55
CA THR A 246 10.39 -7.37 14.21
C THR A 246 10.42 -8.69 15.01
N GLY A 247 9.36 -9.01 15.77
CA GLY A 247 9.22 -10.28 16.47
C GLY A 247 9.17 -11.51 15.53
N ALA A 248 8.69 -11.32 14.31
CA ALA A 248 8.73 -12.35 13.26
C ALA A 248 10.09 -12.43 12.53
N GLY A 249 11.07 -11.58 12.86
CA GLY A 249 12.41 -11.56 12.31
C GLY A 249 12.62 -10.60 11.13
N LEU A 250 11.69 -9.66 10.89
CA LEU A 250 11.80 -8.63 9.86
C LEU A 250 11.98 -7.24 10.53
N PRO A 251 13.18 -6.67 10.52
CA PRO A 251 13.41 -5.30 11.00
C PRO A 251 12.44 -4.33 10.37
N THR A 252 11.69 -3.59 11.19
CA THR A 252 10.59 -2.74 10.69
C THR A 252 10.51 -1.42 11.45
N THR A 253 10.38 -0.33 10.71
CA THR A 253 10.03 1.00 11.21
C THR A 253 8.66 1.39 10.65
N ALA A 254 7.83 2.06 11.43
CA ALA A 254 6.59 2.67 10.96
C ALA A 254 6.69 4.19 11.02
N LEU A 255 6.26 4.86 9.96
CA LEU A 255 6.01 6.30 9.94
C LEU A 255 4.50 6.54 9.93
N ILE A 256 4.02 7.35 10.85
CA ILE A 256 2.64 7.85 10.80
C ILE A 256 2.65 9.10 9.92
N THR A 257 1.84 9.08 8.86
CA THR A 257 1.77 10.17 7.89
C THR A 257 0.36 10.73 7.79
N ASP A 258 0.27 12.06 7.63
CA ASP A 258 -1.00 12.76 7.61
C ASP A 258 -1.74 12.58 6.28
N MET A 259 -3.03 12.25 6.33
CA MET A 259 -3.95 12.09 5.21
C MET A 259 -5.21 12.96 5.38
N ASN A 260 -5.08 14.15 5.98
CA ASN A 260 -6.15 15.14 6.03
C ASN A 260 -6.30 15.93 4.70
N GLU A 261 -5.50 15.62 3.74
CA GLU A 261 -5.58 16.06 2.34
C GLU A 261 -5.01 14.96 1.43
N PRO A 262 -5.31 14.91 0.12
CA PRO A 262 -4.65 14.04 -0.82
C PRO A 262 -3.13 14.21 -0.78
N LEU A 263 -2.38 13.11 -0.90
CA LEU A 263 -0.92 13.17 -0.79
C LEU A 263 -0.28 13.81 -2.02
N ALA A 264 -0.74 13.43 -3.22
CA ALA A 264 -0.38 14.04 -4.48
C ALA A 264 -1.46 15.04 -4.94
N SER A 265 -1.11 15.93 -5.83
CA SER A 265 -2.06 16.81 -6.53
C SER A 265 -2.89 16.08 -7.61
N ALA A 266 -2.85 14.75 -7.62
CA ALA A 266 -3.63 13.89 -8.50
C ALA A 266 -4.30 12.76 -7.70
N ALA A 267 -5.52 12.38 -8.09
CA ALA A 267 -6.24 11.23 -7.55
C ALA A 267 -7.03 10.53 -8.67
N GLY A 268 -6.73 9.25 -8.91
CA GLY A 268 -7.30 8.43 -9.99
C GLY A 268 -6.38 7.26 -10.30
N ASN A 269 -6.21 6.94 -11.59
CA ASN A 269 -5.28 5.88 -12.00
C ASN A 269 -4.24 6.40 -12.99
N ALA A 270 -4.58 6.61 -14.26
CA ALA A 270 -3.67 7.16 -15.26
C ALA A 270 -3.12 8.54 -14.88
N VAL A 271 -3.94 9.38 -14.28
CA VAL A 271 -3.52 10.72 -13.80
C VAL A 271 -2.47 10.63 -12.68
N GLU A 272 -2.54 9.61 -11.82
CA GLU A 272 -1.51 9.40 -10.80
C GLU A 272 -0.23 8.78 -11.37
N VAL A 273 -0.32 7.95 -12.42
CA VAL A 273 0.87 7.49 -13.15
C VAL A 273 1.56 8.66 -13.84
N GLN A 274 0.78 9.57 -14.46
CA GLN A 274 1.35 10.78 -15.08
C GLN A 274 2.02 11.69 -14.03
N ASN A 275 1.42 11.84 -12.84
CA ASN A 275 2.04 12.55 -11.72
C ASN A 275 3.36 11.88 -11.27
N ALA A 276 3.39 10.55 -11.20
CA ALA A 276 4.62 9.81 -10.86
C ALA A 276 5.70 9.97 -11.94
N VAL A 277 5.34 9.98 -13.22
CA VAL A 277 6.26 10.26 -14.33
C VAL A 277 6.84 11.68 -14.20
N ALA A 278 5.99 12.69 -14.02
CA ALA A 278 6.41 14.07 -13.84
C ALA A 278 7.35 14.23 -12.62
N TYR A 279 7.08 13.48 -11.53
CA TYR A 279 7.93 13.46 -10.35
C TYR A 279 9.32 12.87 -10.65
N LEU A 280 9.40 11.71 -11.31
CA LEU A 280 10.64 11.00 -11.61
C LEU A 280 11.50 11.76 -12.64
N THR A 281 10.87 12.39 -13.61
CA THR A 281 11.56 13.20 -14.65
C THR A 281 11.95 14.60 -14.16
N GLY A 282 11.43 15.03 -13.02
CA GLY A 282 11.70 16.36 -12.44
C GLY A 282 10.85 17.49 -13.04
N GLU A 283 9.84 17.17 -13.82
CA GLU A 283 8.91 18.15 -14.39
C GLU A 283 8.05 18.81 -13.30
N LYS A 284 7.49 18.00 -12.39
CA LYS A 284 6.69 18.48 -11.26
C LYS A 284 6.84 17.55 -10.06
N ARG A 285 7.05 18.12 -8.87
CA ARG A 285 7.09 17.38 -7.60
C ARG A 285 6.20 18.06 -6.58
N ASP A 286 5.14 17.40 -6.19
CA ASP A 286 4.28 17.85 -5.09
C ASP A 286 5.08 17.80 -3.79
N ALA A 287 5.23 18.92 -3.10
CA ALA A 287 6.13 19.06 -1.95
C ALA A 287 5.81 18.04 -0.83
N ARG A 288 4.53 17.82 -0.57
CA ARG A 288 4.03 16.90 0.43
C ARG A 288 4.35 15.44 0.07
N LEU A 289 4.03 15.04 -1.16
CA LEU A 289 4.37 13.71 -1.71
C LEU A 289 5.88 13.46 -1.66
N HIS A 290 6.66 14.47 -2.03
CA HIS A 290 8.11 14.42 -2.01
C HIS A 290 8.66 14.20 -0.58
N ALA A 291 8.19 14.96 0.39
CA ALA A 291 8.61 14.84 1.78
C ALA A 291 8.32 13.45 2.35
N VAL A 292 7.13 12.88 2.08
CA VAL A 292 6.77 11.52 2.54
C VAL A 292 7.61 10.46 1.81
N THR A 293 7.78 10.58 0.50
CA THR A 293 8.58 9.62 -0.30
C THR A 293 10.03 9.57 0.19
N LEU A 294 10.65 10.73 0.43
CA LEU A 294 12.01 10.81 0.96
C LEU A 294 12.12 10.29 2.40
N ALA A 295 11.12 10.56 3.24
CA ALA A 295 11.14 10.06 4.61
C ALA A 295 11.08 8.52 4.65
N LEU A 296 10.18 7.92 3.88
CA LEU A 296 10.07 6.46 3.77
C LEU A 296 11.32 5.82 3.17
N GLY A 297 11.86 6.41 2.10
CA GLY A 297 13.06 5.92 1.44
C GLY A 297 14.32 6.07 2.31
N GLY A 298 14.44 7.19 3.02
CA GLY A 298 15.54 7.43 3.94
C GLY A 298 15.59 6.39 5.06
N GLU A 299 14.43 6.09 5.68
CA GLU A 299 14.32 5.03 6.69
C GLU A 299 14.66 3.64 6.11
N LEU A 300 14.20 3.33 4.89
CA LEU A 300 14.51 2.05 4.24
C LEU A 300 16.00 1.89 3.96
N LEU A 301 16.66 2.92 3.43
CA LEU A 301 18.09 2.88 3.14
C LEU A 301 18.92 2.74 4.42
N ALA A 302 18.54 3.42 5.50
CA ALA A 302 19.18 3.27 6.79
C ALA A 302 18.96 1.86 7.37
N LEU A 303 17.72 1.35 7.33
CA LEU A 303 17.35 0.03 7.82
C LEU A 303 18.08 -1.09 7.04
N GLY A 304 18.30 -0.88 5.74
CA GLY A 304 19.01 -1.80 4.85
C GLY A 304 20.52 -1.68 4.88
N GLY A 305 21.09 -0.76 5.68
CA GLY A 305 22.54 -0.54 5.78
C GLY A 305 23.15 0.13 4.53
N LEU A 306 22.34 0.76 3.67
CA LEU A 306 22.78 1.53 2.50
C LEU A 306 23.03 3.00 2.83
N ALA A 307 22.64 3.45 4.00
CA ALA A 307 22.92 4.78 4.54
C ALA A 307 23.15 4.71 6.05
N GLU A 308 23.99 5.60 6.58
CA GLU A 308 24.32 5.67 8.01
C GLU A 308 23.15 6.17 8.86
N SER A 309 22.23 6.91 8.25
CA SER A 309 21.04 7.47 8.90
C SER A 309 19.91 7.68 7.89
N ALA A 310 18.68 7.87 8.38
CA ALA A 310 17.54 8.21 7.54
C ALA A 310 17.79 9.53 6.76
N GLU A 311 18.49 10.48 7.34
CA GLU A 311 18.84 11.74 6.68
C GLU A 311 19.84 11.54 5.55
N ALA A 312 20.89 10.77 5.77
CA ALA A 312 21.82 10.36 4.71
C ALA A 312 21.12 9.59 3.59
N GLY A 313 20.14 8.73 3.98
CA GLY A 313 19.27 8.03 3.05
C GLY A 313 18.42 8.97 2.19
N ARG A 314 17.80 9.99 2.78
CA ARG A 314 17.04 11.03 2.05
C ARG A 314 17.94 11.73 1.02
N ALA A 315 19.15 12.12 1.42
CA ALA A 315 20.10 12.75 0.51
C ALA A 315 20.52 11.81 -0.64
N ALA A 316 20.63 10.49 -0.40
CA ALA A 316 20.88 9.52 -1.46
C ALA A 316 19.70 9.42 -2.44
N MET A 317 18.48 9.41 -1.95
CA MET A 317 17.26 9.41 -2.76
C MET A 317 17.16 10.68 -3.64
N GLU A 318 17.49 11.85 -3.09
CA GLU A 318 17.56 13.10 -3.84
C GLU A 318 18.57 13.03 -4.99
N ARG A 319 19.76 12.49 -4.75
CA ARG A 319 20.77 12.29 -5.80
C ARG A 319 20.28 11.34 -6.89
N ALA A 320 19.60 10.24 -6.51
CA ALA A 320 19.03 9.28 -7.46
C ALA A 320 17.95 9.91 -8.37
N LEU A 321 17.17 10.85 -7.83
CA LEU A 321 16.21 11.65 -8.61
C LEU A 321 16.92 12.66 -9.52
N ALA A 322 17.89 13.40 -8.98
CA ALA A 322 18.57 14.47 -9.72
C ALA A 322 19.40 13.92 -10.90
N SER A 323 19.95 12.71 -10.76
CA SER A 323 20.72 12.05 -11.83
C SER A 323 19.86 11.40 -12.92
N GLY A 324 18.56 11.26 -12.71
CA GLY A 324 17.66 10.51 -13.60
C GLY A 324 17.71 8.98 -13.40
N ALA A 325 18.58 8.45 -12.54
CA ALA A 325 18.72 7.01 -12.33
C ALA A 325 17.44 6.33 -11.84
N ALA A 326 16.64 7.02 -11.04
CA ALA A 326 15.33 6.52 -10.60
C ALA A 326 14.35 6.38 -11.78
N ALA A 327 14.33 7.35 -12.69
CA ALA A 327 13.50 7.32 -13.89
C ALA A 327 13.89 6.14 -14.80
N GLU A 328 15.18 5.90 -15.02
CA GLU A 328 15.68 4.75 -15.80
C GLU A 328 15.26 3.41 -15.17
N ARG A 329 15.30 3.27 -13.84
CA ARG A 329 14.86 2.06 -13.14
C ARG A 329 13.36 1.83 -13.31
N PHE A 330 12.55 2.90 -13.23
CA PHE A 330 11.12 2.81 -13.47
C PHE A 330 10.81 2.35 -14.90
N GLU A 331 11.41 2.98 -15.90
CA GLU A 331 11.21 2.64 -17.31
C GLU A 331 11.62 1.20 -17.61
N ARG A 332 12.77 0.76 -17.07
CA ARG A 332 13.23 -0.62 -17.17
C ARG A 332 12.27 -1.62 -16.52
N MET A 333 11.74 -1.32 -15.34
CA MET A 333 10.71 -2.13 -14.67
C MET A 333 9.46 -2.24 -15.54
N VAL A 334 8.97 -1.12 -16.07
CA VAL A 334 7.79 -1.08 -16.95
C VAL A 334 8.01 -1.93 -18.18
N ALA A 335 9.13 -1.79 -18.87
CA ALA A 335 9.46 -2.56 -20.07
C ALA A 335 9.56 -4.07 -19.78
N MET A 336 10.23 -4.46 -18.70
CA MET A 336 10.37 -5.87 -18.33
C MET A 336 9.06 -6.53 -17.94
N LEU A 337 8.11 -5.76 -17.43
CA LEU A 337 6.75 -6.21 -17.09
C LEU A 337 5.74 -6.01 -18.24
N GLY A 338 6.24 -5.85 -19.49
CA GLY A 338 5.41 -5.89 -20.70
C GLY A 338 4.93 -4.52 -21.18
N GLY A 339 5.22 -3.44 -20.49
CA GLY A 339 4.90 -2.09 -20.95
C GLY A 339 5.88 -1.58 -22.01
N PRO A 340 5.62 -0.39 -22.58
CA PRO A 340 6.48 0.20 -23.60
C PRO A 340 7.89 0.53 -23.08
N ALA A 341 8.92 0.27 -23.87
CA ALA A 341 10.31 0.52 -23.49
C ALA A 341 10.65 2.02 -23.43
N ASP A 342 9.89 2.86 -24.14
CA ASP A 342 10.00 4.32 -24.18
C ASP A 342 8.83 5.01 -23.43
N PHE A 343 8.38 4.38 -22.35
CA PHE A 343 7.17 4.79 -21.64
C PHE A 343 7.26 6.21 -21.10
N LEU A 344 8.37 6.58 -20.45
CA LEU A 344 8.52 7.90 -19.84
C LEU A 344 8.35 9.02 -20.88
N ALA A 345 9.01 8.90 -22.01
CA ALA A 345 8.97 9.91 -23.06
C ALA A 345 7.58 10.04 -23.73
N ARG A 346 6.78 8.99 -23.70
CA ARG A 346 5.49 8.89 -24.40
C ARG A 346 4.29 8.71 -23.48
N SER A 347 4.47 8.80 -22.15
CA SER A 347 3.41 8.53 -21.17
C SER A 347 2.13 9.34 -21.45
N HIS A 348 2.26 10.61 -21.81
CA HIS A 348 1.15 11.51 -22.13
C HIS A 348 0.31 11.07 -23.35
N ARG A 349 0.85 10.20 -24.25
CA ARG A 349 0.15 9.65 -25.40
C ARG A 349 -0.31 8.21 -25.18
N LEU A 350 0.36 7.49 -24.30
CA LEU A 350 0.13 6.08 -24.05
C LEU A 350 -0.90 5.83 -22.95
N LEU A 351 -0.93 6.70 -21.95
CA LEU A 351 -1.90 6.60 -20.86
C LEU A 351 -3.32 6.95 -21.36
N PRO A 352 -4.35 6.26 -20.85
CA PRO A 352 -5.74 6.62 -21.14
C PRO A 352 -6.04 8.06 -20.70
N ALA A 353 -6.69 8.81 -21.58
CA ALA A 353 -7.09 10.19 -21.33
C ALA A 353 -8.62 10.31 -21.33
N ALA A 354 -9.15 11.11 -20.43
CA ALA A 354 -10.57 11.41 -20.37
C ALA A 354 -11.01 12.30 -21.54
N LYS A 355 -12.26 12.16 -21.97
CA LYS A 355 -12.83 12.95 -23.08
C LYS A 355 -13.08 14.41 -22.69
N VAL A 356 -13.40 14.66 -21.41
CA VAL A 356 -13.72 15.96 -20.86
C VAL A 356 -12.73 16.27 -19.74
N VAL A 357 -12.15 17.44 -19.78
CA VAL A 357 -11.35 18.01 -18.66
C VAL A 357 -11.99 19.35 -18.30
N ALA A 358 -12.54 19.45 -17.10
CA ALA A 358 -13.26 20.63 -16.63
C ALA A 358 -12.76 21.11 -15.27
N ALA A 359 -12.79 22.43 -15.04
CA ALA A 359 -12.46 22.97 -13.75
C ALA A 359 -13.55 22.68 -12.71
N ALA A 360 -13.15 22.35 -11.47
CA ALA A 360 -14.01 22.31 -10.30
C ALA A 360 -13.89 23.65 -9.56
N PRO A 361 -14.84 24.60 -9.72
CA PRO A 361 -14.74 25.90 -9.07
C PRO A 361 -14.99 25.76 -7.56
N PRO A 362 -14.34 26.62 -6.72
CA PRO A 362 -14.69 26.72 -5.33
C PRO A 362 -16.04 27.43 -5.13
N SER A 363 -16.67 27.25 -3.98
CA SER A 363 -17.92 27.95 -3.62
C SER A 363 -17.75 29.47 -3.52
N HIS A 364 -16.57 29.91 -3.09
CA HIS A 364 -16.16 31.31 -2.99
C HIS A 364 -14.64 31.42 -3.00
N ARG A 365 -14.12 32.63 -3.13
CA ARG A 365 -12.68 32.90 -3.02
C ARG A 365 -12.25 32.80 -1.55
N GLY A 366 -11.09 32.18 -1.29
CA GLY A 366 -10.50 32.07 0.04
C GLY A 366 -9.37 31.05 0.08
N PHE A 367 -9.02 30.62 1.27
CA PHE A 367 -8.02 29.59 1.50
C PHE A 367 -8.70 28.26 1.82
N VAL A 368 -8.15 27.15 1.33
CA VAL A 368 -8.57 25.81 1.71
C VAL A 368 -8.18 25.57 3.17
N THR A 369 -9.17 25.47 4.07
CA THR A 369 -8.93 25.32 5.51
C THR A 369 -9.14 23.89 6.01
N ALA A 370 -9.96 23.08 5.32
CA ALA A 370 -10.11 21.66 5.59
C ALA A 370 -10.50 20.91 4.32
N ILE A 371 -10.12 19.63 4.27
CA ILE A 371 -10.47 18.69 3.20
C ILE A 371 -10.98 17.40 3.83
N ASP A 372 -12.18 16.95 3.46
CA ASP A 372 -12.60 15.58 3.64
C ASP A 372 -11.94 14.72 2.54
N ALA A 373 -10.73 14.24 2.83
CA ALA A 373 -9.98 13.48 1.85
C ALA A 373 -10.68 12.15 1.50
N ARG A 374 -11.47 11.56 2.44
CA ARG A 374 -12.29 10.39 2.15
C ARG A 374 -13.37 10.71 1.10
N ALA A 375 -14.03 11.86 1.22
CA ALA A 375 -15.02 12.29 0.24
C ALA A 375 -14.40 12.52 -1.15
N VAL A 376 -13.16 13.03 -1.22
CA VAL A 376 -12.39 13.11 -2.49
C VAL A 376 -12.20 11.72 -3.09
N GLY A 377 -11.81 10.73 -2.29
CA GLY A 377 -11.67 9.33 -2.75
C GLY A 377 -13.00 8.74 -3.24
N ILE A 378 -14.10 9.00 -2.54
CA ILE A 378 -15.44 8.58 -2.98
C ILE A 378 -15.84 9.25 -4.29
N ALA A 379 -15.48 10.52 -4.51
CA ALA A 379 -15.71 11.20 -5.79
C ALA A 379 -14.94 10.53 -6.94
N VAL A 380 -13.72 10.04 -6.71
CA VAL A 380 -12.99 9.21 -7.71
C VAL A 380 -13.74 7.92 -8.02
N VAL A 381 -14.30 7.24 -6.99
CA VAL A 381 -15.12 6.03 -7.19
C VAL A 381 -16.37 6.35 -8.00
N ALA A 382 -17.08 7.45 -7.71
CA ALA A 382 -18.26 7.90 -8.43
C ALA A 382 -17.97 8.25 -9.90
N LEU A 383 -16.79 8.79 -10.19
CA LEU A 383 -16.27 8.96 -11.56
C LEU A 383 -16.06 7.62 -12.29
N GLY A 384 -16.01 6.49 -11.57
CA GLY A 384 -15.67 5.18 -12.11
C GLY A 384 -14.17 4.88 -12.08
N GLY A 385 -13.35 5.70 -11.42
CA GLY A 385 -11.91 5.49 -11.24
C GLY A 385 -11.55 4.54 -10.10
N GLY A 386 -12.54 4.09 -9.32
CA GLY A 386 -12.39 3.13 -8.23
C GLY A 386 -13.49 2.08 -8.23
N ARG A 387 -13.45 1.15 -7.25
CA ARG A 387 -14.42 0.06 -7.10
C ARG A 387 -15.30 0.25 -5.87
N ALA A 388 -16.63 0.18 -6.07
CA ALA A 388 -17.57 -0.01 -4.97
C ALA A 388 -17.63 -1.49 -4.55
N ARG A 389 -17.50 -2.41 -5.50
CA ARG A 389 -17.44 -3.87 -5.29
C ARG A 389 -16.21 -4.44 -6.00
N ALA A 390 -15.61 -5.49 -5.46
CA ALA A 390 -14.38 -6.10 -6.00
C ALA A 390 -14.46 -6.48 -7.50
N ALA A 391 -15.66 -6.82 -7.99
CA ALA A 391 -15.91 -7.20 -9.39
C ALA A 391 -16.12 -6.00 -10.34
N ASP A 392 -16.21 -4.77 -9.83
CA ASP A 392 -16.49 -3.62 -10.68
C ASP A 392 -15.30 -3.33 -11.60
N ALA A 393 -15.58 -3.06 -12.87
CA ALA A 393 -14.59 -2.52 -13.80
C ALA A 393 -14.32 -1.05 -13.47
N ILE A 394 -13.06 -0.64 -13.62
CA ILE A 394 -12.67 0.78 -13.45
C ILE A 394 -12.35 1.42 -14.79
N ASP A 395 -12.55 2.72 -14.87
CA ASP A 395 -12.11 3.56 -15.97
C ASP A 395 -10.80 4.23 -15.56
N PRO A 396 -9.66 3.85 -16.13
CA PRO A 396 -8.37 4.41 -15.72
C PRO A 396 -8.17 5.86 -16.16
N ALA A 397 -8.98 6.39 -17.09
CA ALA A 397 -8.85 7.72 -17.66
C ALA A 397 -9.41 8.83 -16.74
N VAL A 398 -10.32 8.47 -15.82
CA VAL A 398 -11.01 9.45 -14.98
C VAL A 398 -10.27 9.73 -13.68
N GLY A 399 -10.52 10.90 -13.10
CA GLY A 399 -9.91 11.31 -11.83
C GLY A 399 -9.82 12.82 -11.69
N PHE A 400 -8.94 13.25 -10.81
CA PHE A 400 -8.65 14.66 -10.56
C PHE A 400 -7.16 14.93 -10.73
N THR A 401 -6.83 16.11 -11.27
CA THR A 401 -5.48 16.68 -11.26
C THR A 401 -5.51 18.09 -10.72
N GLU A 402 -4.34 18.65 -10.40
CA GLU A 402 -4.21 20.00 -9.81
C GLU A 402 -5.10 20.17 -8.57
N LEU A 403 -5.25 19.12 -7.76
CA LEU A 403 -5.97 19.18 -6.49
C LEU A 403 -5.33 20.23 -5.58
N ALA A 404 -6.11 21.22 -5.15
CA ALA A 404 -5.70 22.22 -4.20
C ALA A 404 -5.48 21.58 -2.83
N GLY A 405 -4.30 21.78 -2.24
CA GLY A 405 -3.98 21.32 -0.89
C GLY A 405 -4.43 22.30 0.19
N LEU A 406 -4.25 21.92 1.46
CA LEU A 406 -4.50 22.80 2.60
C LEU A 406 -3.66 24.08 2.50
N GLY A 407 -4.27 25.23 2.74
CA GLY A 407 -3.64 26.55 2.64
C GLY A 407 -3.57 27.12 1.22
N ALA A 408 -3.96 26.39 0.19
CA ALA A 408 -4.02 26.94 -1.16
C ALA A 408 -5.08 28.05 -1.26
N GLU A 409 -4.74 29.17 -1.91
CA GLU A 409 -5.72 30.19 -2.27
C GLU A 409 -6.50 29.71 -3.50
N VAL A 410 -7.82 29.72 -3.41
CA VAL A 410 -8.73 29.25 -4.46
C VAL A 410 -9.70 30.35 -4.88
N SER A 411 -10.09 30.34 -6.16
CA SER A 411 -11.00 31.31 -6.75
C SER A 411 -11.57 30.76 -8.06
N ALA A 412 -12.39 31.53 -8.76
CA ALA A 412 -12.83 31.18 -10.12
C ALA A 412 -11.69 30.97 -11.11
N ALA A 413 -10.57 31.70 -10.93
CA ALA A 413 -9.36 31.55 -11.76
C ALA A 413 -8.37 30.50 -11.24
N ALA A 414 -8.51 30.07 -9.97
CA ALA A 414 -7.71 29.05 -9.32
C ALA A 414 -8.67 27.97 -8.75
N PRO A 415 -9.12 27.00 -9.56
CA PRO A 415 -10.11 26.03 -9.16
C PRO A 415 -9.58 25.03 -8.12
N LEU A 416 -10.47 24.27 -7.48
CA LEU A 416 -10.13 23.21 -6.54
C LEU A 416 -9.37 22.05 -7.21
N ALA A 417 -9.67 21.79 -8.48
CA ALA A 417 -9.01 20.77 -9.29
C ALA A 417 -9.45 20.87 -10.76
N LEU A 418 -8.77 20.10 -11.60
CA LEU A 418 -9.28 19.70 -12.92
C LEU A 418 -9.90 18.32 -12.81
N VAL A 419 -11.15 18.18 -13.26
CA VAL A 419 -11.93 16.93 -13.30
C VAL A 419 -11.74 16.28 -14.66
N HIS A 420 -11.25 15.04 -14.68
CA HIS A 420 -11.15 14.21 -15.86
C HIS A 420 -12.36 13.26 -15.89
N ALA A 421 -13.25 13.38 -16.88
CA ALA A 421 -14.52 12.69 -16.94
C ALA A 421 -14.86 12.17 -18.35
N ARG A 422 -15.83 11.27 -18.46
CA ARG A 422 -16.31 10.71 -19.73
C ARG A 422 -17.16 11.70 -20.52
N ASP A 423 -17.92 12.54 -19.81
CA ASP A 423 -18.83 13.52 -20.36
C ASP A 423 -19.02 14.72 -19.41
N ASP A 424 -19.68 15.78 -19.89
CA ASP A 424 -19.89 17.01 -19.12
C ASP A 424 -20.79 16.82 -17.90
N ALA A 425 -21.79 15.93 -17.98
CA ALA A 425 -22.68 15.67 -16.85
C ALA A 425 -21.93 15.02 -15.69
N GLN A 426 -21.06 14.05 -15.99
CA GLN A 426 -20.20 13.42 -15.02
C GLN A 426 -19.17 14.42 -14.44
N ALA A 427 -18.60 15.28 -15.28
CA ALA A 427 -17.66 16.32 -14.84
C ALA A 427 -18.32 17.29 -13.86
N GLN A 428 -19.54 17.75 -14.15
CA GLN A 428 -20.31 18.63 -13.27
C GLN A 428 -20.67 17.97 -11.93
N ALA A 429 -21.12 16.71 -11.96
CA ALA A 429 -21.44 15.96 -10.75
C ALA A 429 -20.21 15.77 -9.86
N ALA A 430 -19.05 15.42 -10.45
CA ALA A 430 -17.81 15.24 -9.73
C ALA A 430 -17.25 16.56 -9.18
N ALA A 431 -17.36 17.65 -9.92
CA ALA A 431 -16.98 18.98 -9.44
C ALA A 431 -17.81 19.42 -8.23
N ALA A 432 -19.11 19.15 -8.24
CA ALA A 432 -19.99 19.43 -7.11
C ALA A 432 -19.65 18.57 -5.87
N GLN A 433 -19.37 17.28 -6.06
CA GLN A 433 -18.92 16.39 -4.98
C GLN A 433 -17.59 16.84 -4.39
N LEU A 434 -16.64 17.23 -5.25
CA LEU A 434 -15.35 17.74 -4.81
C LEU A 434 -15.51 19.05 -4.03
N ALA A 435 -16.32 19.99 -4.51
CA ALA A 435 -16.57 21.26 -3.82
C ALA A 435 -17.17 21.03 -2.42
N ALA A 436 -18.02 20.03 -2.26
CA ALA A 436 -18.60 19.66 -0.95
C ALA A 436 -17.57 19.04 0.02
N ALA A 437 -16.47 18.48 -0.48
CA ALA A 437 -15.39 17.93 0.32
C ALA A 437 -14.40 18.98 0.84
N TYR A 438 -14.48 20.24 0.34
CA TYR A 438 -13.57 21.31 0.70
C TYR A 438 -14.24 22.36 1.58
N THR A 439 -13.56 22.78 2.64
CA THR A 439 -13.94 23.93 3.45
C THR A 439 -13.01 25.09 3.09
N ILE A 440 -13.61 26.24 2.74
CA ILE A 440 -12.88 27.44 2.37
C ILE A 440 -13.13 28.50 3.45
N GLY A 441 -12.06 29.15 3.88
CA GLY A 441 -12.08 30.21 4.89
C GLY A 441 -11.27 31.44 4.48
N GLU A 442 -11.32 32.48 5.30
CA GLU A 442 -10.63 33.75 5.04
C GLU A 442 -9.17 33.76 5.51
N ALA A 443 -8.80 32.83 6.41
CA ALA A 443 -7.47 32.73 7.00
C ALA A 443 -6.76 31.43 6.64
N LEU A 444 -5.44 31.48 6.55
CA LEU A 444 -4.59 30.31 6.37
C LEU A 444 -4.74 29.34 7.55
N PRO A 445 -4.95 28.04 7.29
CA PRO A 445 -4.94 27.03 8.35
C PRO A 445 -3.51 26.81 8.91
N PRO A 446 -3.38 26.25 10.11
CA PRO A 446 -2.08 25.85 10.61
C PRO A 446 -1.48 24.73 9.72
N MET A 447 -0.22 24.94 9.33
CA MET A 447 0.52 23.94 8.53
C MET A 447 0.77 22.68 9.35
N ARG A 448 0.55 21.52 8.72
CA ARG A 448 0.80 20.20 9.32
C ARG A 448 2.01 19.55 8.68
N ALA A 449 2.84 18.92 9.49
CA ALA A 449 3.93 18.11 8.97
C ALA A 449 3.36 16.86 8.29
N PRO A 450 3.80 16.53 7.07
CA PRO A 450 3.29 15.33 6.37
C PRO A 450 3.73 14.02 7.04
N VAL A 451 4.85 14.02 7.78
CA VAL A 451 5.27 12.92 8.67
C VAL A 451 5.00 13.36 10.10
N VAL A 452 4.10 12.67 10.78
CA VAL A 452 3.61 13.03 12.12
C VAL A 452 4.49 12.41 13.19
N GLU A 453 4.85 11.12 13.04
CA GLU A 453 5.56 10.38 14.09
C GLU A 453 6.34 9.19 13.48
N ARG A 454 7.43 8.81 14.16
CA ARG A 454 8.24 7.65 13.81
C ARG A 454 8.19 6.64 14.96
N ILE A 455 7.86 5.39 14.64
CA ILE A 455 7.80 4.27 15.60
C ILE A 455 8.76 3.19 15.11
N ALA A 456 9.77 2.90 15.91
CA ALA A 456 10.70 1.80 15.65
C ALA A 456 10.16 0.49 16.25
N GLY A 457 10.30 -0.61 15.52
CA GLY A 457 10.17 -1.94 16.10
C GLY A 457 11.38 -2.19 16.99
N ALA A 458 11.30 -1.86 18.28
CA ALA A 458 12.37 -2.22 19.20
C ALA A 458 12.53 -3.74 19.22
N ALA A 459 13.75 -4.22 18.99
CA ALA A 459 14.10 -5.59 19.34
C ALA A 459 13.97 -5.71 20.86
N SER A 460 13.16 -6.64 21.33
CA SER A 460 13.02 -7.00 22.75
C SER A 460 14.31 -7.59 23.29
#